data_4620b3a82b2e1e6d10e4b274c506d741
#
_entry.id   4620b3a82b2e1e6d10e4b274c506d741
#
_cell.length_a   1.000
_cell.length_b   1.000
_cell.length_c   1.000
_cell.angle_alpha   90.00
_cell.angle_beta   90.00
_cell.angle_gamma   90.00
#
_symmetry.space_group_name_H-M   'P 1'
#
loop_
_entity.id
_entity.type
_entity.pdbx_description
1 polymer ?
#
loop_
_entity_poly.entity_id
_entity_poly.type
_entity_poly.pdbx_seq_one_letter_code
_entity_poly.pdbx_strand_id
1 'polypeptide(L)'
;MKFNRYPIISSGAEHLVMGYLMRRNILTFKAPPNHQGYDLICIHPGAKENGAHLRIQVKSRLATDSPLAFPVRKESLDAFDYLVLVLLNVGNFYGRAKQNPAPRGACTPTIFTFPQSFVKRHFDGSSSWKKVCLHQLRLDRYRDDRGIERIARRLKIEYPTPASCVVGYRDFELQHTAPSAKPVRIRKPR
;
A
#
# COMPACT_ATOMS: atom_id res chain seq x y z
N MET A 1 -19.61 24.71 4.39
CA MET A 1 -19.63 23.22 4.44
C MET A 1 -18.23 22.73 4.73
N LYS A 2 -17.94 22.14 5.91
CA LYS A 2 -16.64 21.52 6.18
C LYS A 2 -16.60 20.18 5.46
N PHE A 3 -15.89 20.07 4.36
CA PHE A 3 -15.65 18.81 3.69
C PHE A 3 -14.90 17.88 4.65
N ASN A 4 -15.53 16.78 5.03
CA ASN A 4 -14.85 15.73 5.78
C ASN A 4 -13.95 14.95 4.79
N ARG A 5 -12.69 15.39 4.65
CA ARG A 5 -11.72 14.85 3.68
C ARG A 5 -11.16 13.48 4.09
N TYR A 6 -11.29 13.10 5.34
CA TYR A 6 -10.69 11.90 5.89
C TYR A 6 -11.23 10.58 5.30
N PRO A 7 -12.54 10.41 5.07
CA PRO A 7 -13.06 9.17 4.48
C PRO A 7 -12.50 8.87 3.10
N ILE A 8 -12.34 9.90 2.25
CA ILE A 8 -11.82 9.75 0.89
C ILE A 8 -10.35 9.30 0.92
N ILE A 9 -9.54 9.91 1.77
CA ILE A 9 -8.12 9.61 1.92
C ILE A 9 -7.93 8.18 2.46
N SER A 10 -8.68 7.79 3.46
CA SER A 10 -8.63 6.44 4.03
C SER A 10 -9.02 5.40 2.99
N SER A 11 -10.15 5.61 2.31
CA SER A 11 -10.60 4.72 1.24
C SER A 11 -9.61 4.65 0.07
N GLY A 12 -9.01 5.78 -0.31
CA GLY A 12 -7.96 5.83 -1.33
C GLY A 12 -6.73 5.01 -0.94
N ALA A 13 -6.30 5.09 0.32
CA ALA A 13 -5.19 4.29 0.84
C ALA A 13 -5.51 2.78 0.85
N GLU A 14 -6.74 2.38 1.20
CA GLU A 14 -7.17 0.99 1.13
C GLU A 14 -7.11 0.45 -0.30
N HIS A 15 -7.63 1.18 -1.29
CA HIS A 15 -7.57 0.80 -2.70
C HIS A 15 -6.13 0.74 -3.22
N LEU A 16 -5.27 1.67 -2.78
CA LEU A 16 -3.85 1.66 -3.12
C LEU A 16 -3.17 0.38 -2.61
N VAL A 17 -3.38 0.04 -1.33
CA VAL A 17 -2.84 -1.19 -0.73
C VAL A 17 -3.39 -2.42 -1.45
N MET A 18 -4.69 -2.45 -1.74
CA MET A 18 -5.32 -3.54 -2.49
C MET A 18 -4.66 -3.72 -3.86
N GLY A 19 -4.42 -2.64 -4.61
CA GLY A 19 -3.72 -2.67 -5.90
C GLY A 19 -2.28 -3.20 -5.77
N TYR A 20 -1.53 -2.77 -4.75
CA TYR A 20 -0.18 -3.28 -4.49
C TYR A 20 -0.17 -4.78 -4.17
N LEU A 21 -1.14 -5.28 -3.41
CA LEU A 21 -1.26 -6.69 -3.08
C LEU A 21 -1.65 -7.52 -4.31
N MET A 22 -2.68 -7.08 -5.05
CA MET A 22 -3.16 -7.77 -6.26
C MET A 22 -2.09 -7.81 -7.35
N ARG A 23 -1.32 -6.75 -7.51
CA ARG A 23 -0.15 -6.70 -8.39
C ARG A 23 0.90 -7.79 -8.07
N ARG A 24 0.89 -8.30 -6.85
CA ARG A 24 1.76 -9.40 -6.38
C ARG A 24 1.04 -10.75 -6.32
N ASN A 25 -0.02 -10.90 -7.10
CA ASN A 25 -0.84 -12.11 -7.15
C ASN A 25 -1.45 -12.51 -5.79
N ILE A 26 -1.66 -11.54 -4.90
CA ILE A 26 -2.37 -11.74 -3.63
C ILE A 26 -3.81 -11.32 -3.86
N LEU A 27 -4.73 -12.28 -3.95
CA LEU A 27 -6.14 -11.98 -4.12
C LEU A 27 -6.68 -11.24 -2.90
N THR A 28 -7.18 -10.03 -3.11
CA THR A 28 -7.52 -9.11 -2.02
C THR A 28 -8.93 -8.56 -2.20
N PHE A 29 -9.71 -8.57 -1.14
CA PHE A 29 -11.07 -8.02 -1.09
C PHE A 29 -11.19 -7.00 0.03
N LYS A 30 -12.11 -6.06 -0.11
CA LYS A 30 -12.50 -5.18 0.98
C LYS A 30 -13.31 -5.95 2.02
N ALA A 31 -13.08 -5.64 3.29
CA ALA A 31 -13.95 -6.11 4.36
C ALA A 31 -15.38 -5.60 4.15
N PRO A 32 -16.40 -6.30 4.67
CA PRO A 32 -17.76 -5.81 4.65
C PRO A 32 -17.88 -4.41 5.27
N PRO A 33 -18.80 -3.57 4.80
CA PRO A 33 -19.05 -2.27 5.39
C PRO A 33 -19.28 -2.37 6.92
N ASN A 34 -18.73 -1.43 7.66
CA ASN A 34 -18.82 -1.34 9.12
C ASN A 34 -18.17 -2.50 9.90
N HIS A 35 -17.35 -3.34 9.25
CA HIS A 35 -16.56 -4.32 9.97
C HIS A 35 -15.50 -3.62 10.82
N GLN A 36 -15.37 -4.05 12.08
CA GLN A 36 -14.41 -3.45 12.99
C GLN A 36 -13.09 -4.22 12.99
N GLY A 37 -11.98 -3.49 12.86
CA GLY A 37 -10.65 -3.99 13.15
C GLY A 37 -9.79 -4.40 11.97
N TYR A 38 -10.35 -4.62 10.77
CA TYR A 38 -9.59 -4.76 9.54
C TYR A 38 -10.36 -4.22 8.32
N ASP A 39 -9.64 -3.88 7.26
CA ASP A 39 -10.16 -3.20 6.09
C ASP A 39 -10.12 -4.09 4.84
N LEU A 40 -9.16 -5.03 4.79
CA LEU A 40 -8.97 -5.93 3.64
C LEU A 40 -8.79 -7.38 4.11
N ILE A 41 -9.20 -8.31 3.23
CA ILE A 41 -8.98 -9.76 3.37
C ILE A 41 -8.11 -10.20 2.20
N CYS A 42 -7.00 -10.88 2.51
CA CYS A 42 -6.08 -11.45 1.53
C CYS A 42 -6.15 -12.96 1.55
N ILE A 43 -6.22 -13.58 0.37
CA ILE A 43 -6.23 -15.02 0.20
C ILE A 43 -5.27 -15.43 -0.91
N HIS A 44 -4.82 -16.69 -0.89
CA HIS A 44 -4.08 -17.27 -1.98
C HIS A 44 -5.02 -17.45 -3.20
N PRO A 45 -4.64 -17.04 -4.43
CA PRO A 45 -5.53 -17.09 -5.60
C PRO A 45 -5.97 -18.52 -5.98
N GLY A 46 -5.19 -19.55 -5.61
CA GLY A 46 -5.55 -20.94 -5.77
C GLY A 46 -6.12 -21.62 -4.51
N ALA A 47 -6.54 -20.84 -3.49
CA ALA A 47 -7.10 -21.40 -2.27
C ALA A 47 -8.49 -22.02 -2.55
N LYS A 48 -8.70 -23.24 -2.04
CA LYS A 48 -10.03 -23.86 -1.96
C LYS A 48 -10.84 -23.16 -0.87
N GLU A 49 -12.16 -23.43 -0.79
CA GLU A 49 -13.12 -22.73 0.06
C GLU A 49 -12.71 -22.53 1.54
N ASN A 50 -11.88 -23.39 2.10
CA ASN A 50 -11.38 -23.26 3.47
C ASN A 50 -9.90 -22.84 3.54
N GLY A 51 -9.40 -22.15 2.51
CA GLY A 51 -8.01 -21.69 2.44
C GLY A 51 -7.66 -20.64 3.50
N ALA A 52 -6.40 -20.60 3.89
CA ALA A 52 -5.91 -19.59 4.83
C ALA A 52 -6.15 -18.18 4.26
N HIS A 53 -6.70 -17.33 5.08
CA HIS A 53 -6.88 -15.90 4.78
C HIS A 53 -6.11 -15.04 5.79
N LEU A 54 -5.76 -13.84 5.39
CA LEU A 54 -5.12 -12.84 6.25
C LEU A 54 -5.96 -11.57 6.27
N ARG A 55 -6.11 -11.02 7.45
CA ARG A 55 -6.85 -9.78 7.71
C ARG A 55 -5.87 -8.63 7.79
N ILE A 56 -6.11 -7.60 7.01
CA ILE A 56 -5.24 -6.43 6.90
C ILE A 56 -5.96 -5.19 7.39
N GLN A 57 -5.40 -4.51 8.38
CA GLN A 57 -5.83 -3.16 8.74
C GLN A 57 -4.98 -2.14 7.99
N VAL A 58 -5.60 -1.15 7.36
CA VAL A 58 -4.91 -0.05 6.68
C VAL A 58 -5.00 1.22 7.52
N LYS A 59 -3.88 1.87 7.69
CA LYS A 59 -3.80 3.21 8.28
C LYS A 59 -3.12 4.13 7.29
N SER A 60 -3.65 5.32 7.10
CA SER A 60 -3.06 6.30 6.19
C SER A 60 -2.58 7.55 6.92
N ARG A 61 -1.52 8.12 6.39
CA ARG A 61 -1.04 9.44 6.74
C ARG A 61 -0.67 10.20 5.47
N LEU A 62 -0.69 11.51 5.59
CA LEU A 62 -0.53 12.37 4.42
C LEU A 62 0.91 12.51 3.98
N ALA A 63 1.84 12.58 4.94
CA ALA A 63 3.24 12.84 4.65
C ALA A 63 4.17 12.05 5.58
N THR A 64 5.41 11.83 5.12
CA THR A 64 6.46 11.11 5.84
C THR A 64 7.08 11.95 6.96
N ASP A 65 7.00 13.28 6.88
CA ASP A 65 7.51 14.24 7.86
C ASP A 65 6.66 14.34 9.14
N SER A 66 5.47 13.74 9.13
CA SER A 66 4.63 13.64 10.32
C SER A 66 5.28 12.77 11.39
N PRO A 67 5.02 13.00 12.68
CA PRO A 67 5.46 12.08 13.73
C PRO A 67 5.11 10.66 13.37
N LEU A 68 6.10 9.77 13.35
CA LEU A 68 5.94 8.35 12.99
C LEU A 68 5.18 7.62 14.10
N ALA A 69 3.94 8.05 14.35
CA ALA A 69 3.01 7.42 15.26
C ALA A 69 1.63 7.38 14.60
N PHE A 70 0.87 6.33 14.83
CA PHE A 70 -0.48 6.20 14.30
C PHE A 70 -1.43 5.61 15.35
N PRO A 71 -2.71 6.05 15.37
CA PRO A 71 -3.67 5.57 16.35
C PRO A 71 -4.11 4.15 16.03
N VAL A 72 -4.16 3.31 17.06
CA VAL A 72 -4.76 1.96 17.00
C VAL A 72 -5.65 1.80 18.24
N ARG A 73 -6.85 1.29 18.06
CA ARG A 73 -7.71 0.96 19.18
C ARG A 73 -7.24 -0.34 19.84
N LYS A 74 -7.19 -0.38 21.17
CA LYS A 74 -6.75 -1.57 21.92
C LYS A 74 -7.58 -2.80 21.54
N GLU A 75 -8.88 -2.60 21.38
CA GLU A 75 -9.85 -3.63 21.03
C GLU A 75 -9.64 -4.20 19.62
N SER A 76 -8.96 -3.44 18.74
CA SER A 76 -8.66 -3.86 17.38
C SER A 76 -7.35 -4.62 17.24
N LEU A 77 -6.52 -4.71 18.30
CA LEU A 77 -5.19 -5.31 18.20
C LEU A 77 -5.23 -6.80 17.83
N ASP A 78 -6.32 -7.50 18.13
CA ASP A 78 -6.52 -8.92 17.83
C ASP A 78 -7.33 -9.18 16.56
N ALA A 79 -7.83 -8.11 15.92
CA ALA A 79 -8.71 -8.24 14.78
C ALA A 79 -8.00 -8.39 13.43
N PHE A 80 -6.72 -8.09 13.33
CA PHE A 80 -5.95 -8.17 12.10
C PHE A 80 -4.68 -9.01 12.25
N ASP A 81 -4.16 -9.52 11.15
CA ASP A 81 -2.90 -10.27 11.10
C ASP A 81 -1.72 -9.35 10.72
N TYR A 82 -1.99 -8.35 9.88
CA TYR A 82 -1.04 -7.31 9.51
C TYR A 82 -1.70 -5.94 9.54
N LEU A 83 -0.91 -4.93 9.90
CA LEU A 83 -1.25 -3.53 9.74
C LEU A 83 -0.39 -2.92 8.64
N VAL A 84 -1.03 -2.30 7.66
CA VAL A 84 -0.35 -1.58 6.58
C VAL A 84 -0.51 -0.08 6.81
N LEU A 85 0.62 0.59 7.05
CA LEU A 85 0.68 2.05 7.16
C LEU A 85 1.08 2.64 5.82
N VAL A 86 0.25 3.50 5.27
CA VAL A 86 0.48 4.20 4.02
C VAL A 86 0.79 5.66 4.30
N LEU A 87 1.97 6.10 3.93
CA LEU A 87 2.35 7.50 3.87
C LEU A 87 2.12 7.98 2.44
N LEU A 88 1.05 8.70 2.22
CA LEU A 88 0.58 9.08 0.88
C LEU A 88 1.51 10.09 0.19
N ASN A 89 2.32 10.82 0.96
CA ASN A 89 3.28 11.81 0.47
C ASN A 89 2.65 12.82 -0.50
N VAL A 90 1.44 13.26 -0.19
CA VAL A 90 0.76 14.31 -0.93
C VAL A 90 1.21 15.66 -0.40
N GLY A 91 2.08 16.33 -1.13
CA GLY A 91 2.61 17.64 -0.78
C GLY A 91 1.54 18.72 -0.74
N ASN A 92 1.77 19.79 -0.01
CA ASN A 92 1.02 21.04 0.07
C ASN A 92 -0.41 21.00 0.64
N PHE A 93 -1.09 19.88 0.69
CA PHE A 93 -2.43 19.83 1.28
C PHE A 93 -2.41 19.91 2.80
N TYR A 94 -1.28 19.55 3.42
CA TYR A 94 -1.11 19.42 4.85
C TYR A 94 0.25 19.87 5.35
N GLY A 95 1.08 20.39 4.46
CA GLY A 95 2.33 20.98 4.85
C GLY A 95 2.05 22.02 5.92
N ARG A 96 2.38 21.72 7.15
CA ARG A 96 2.79 22.79 8.06
C ARG A 96 4.03 23.37 7.40
N ALA A 97 3.81 24.38 6.58
CA ALA A 97 4.75 25.05 5.70
C ALA A 97 5.99 25.62 6.39
N LYS A 98 6.34 25.14 7.59
CA LYS A 98 7.35 25.78 8.42
C LYS A 98 8.76 25.27 8.25
N GLN A 99 8.98 24.08 7.70
CA GLN A 99 10.35 23.53 7.70
C GLN A 99 10.82 22.88 6.40
N ASN A 100 9.94 22.38 5.55
CA ASN A 100 10.27 21.95 4.19
C ASN A 100 9.00 22.06 3.35
N PRO A 101 8.91 23.01 2.42
CA PRO A 101 7.86 22.98 1.43
C PRO A 101 8.03 21.69 0.62
N ALA A 102 7.23 20.68 0.94
CA ALA A 102 7.14 19.51 0.10
C ALA A 102 6.92 19.99 -1.35
N PRO A 103 7.58 19.41 -2.34
CA PRO A 103 7.37 19.81 -3.73
C PRO A 103 5.87 19.77 -4.02
N ARG A 104 5.39 20.75 -4.78
CA ARG A 104 3.98 20.83 -5.16
C ARG A 104 3.59 19.54 -5.88
N GLY A 105 2.62 18.80 -5.34
CA GLY A 105 2.14 17.56 -5.92
C GLY A 105 2.24 16.36 -5.00
N ALA A 106 2.08 15.19 -5.57
CA ALA A 106 2.20 13.91 -4.89
C ALA A 106 3.53 13.23 -5.26
N CYS A 107 4.24 12.77 -4.23
CA CYS A 107 5.39 11.88 -4.41
C CYS A 107 4.95 10.43 -4.25
N THR A 108 5.83 9.50 -4.60
CA THR A 108 5.59 8.06 -4.42
C THR A 108 5.22 7.76 -2.97
N PRO A 109 4.09 7.10 -2.72
CA PRO A 109 3.71 6.69 -1.39
C PRO A 109 4.74 5.74 -0.78
N THR A 110 4.93 5.81 0.53
CA THR A 110 5.73 4.86 1.29
C THR A 110 4.81 3.94 2.06
N ILE A 111 5.02 2.64 1.96
CA ILE A 111 4.17 1.63 2.57
C ILE A 111 4.99 0.84 3.59
N PHE A 112 4.46 0.69 4.81
CA PHE A 112 5.04 -0.19 5.82
C PHE A 112 4.03 -1.28 6.18
N THR A 113 4.48 -2.54 6.19
CA THR A 113 3.66 -3.71 6.53
C THR A 113 4.15 -4.33 7.84
N PHE A 114 3.41 -4.15 8.90
CA PHE A 114 3.75 -4.63 10.24
C PHE A 114 2.92 -5.86 10.61
N PRO A 115 3.54 -6.97 11.06
CA PRO A 115 2.78 -8.07 11.65
C PRO A 115 2.13 -7.62 12.97
N GLN A 116 1.02 -8.23 13.34
CA GLN A 116 0.28 -7.93 14.56
C GLN A 116 1.19 -7.92 15.80
N SER A 117 2.11 -8.88 15.90
CA SER A 117 3.07 -8.98 17.01
C SER A 117 3.96 -7.75 17.16
N PHE A 118 4.36 -7.13 16.03
CA PHE A 118 5.10 -5.88 16.05
C PHE A 118 4.21 -4.73 16.57
N VAL A 119 2.98 -4.64 16.08
CA VAL A 119 2.03 -3.60 16.49
C VAL A 119 1.75 -3.69 18.00
N LYS A 120 1.50 -4.88 18.52
CA LYS A 120 1.27 -5.12 19.96
C LYS A 120 2.47 -4.71 20.81
N ARG A 121 3.70 -5.04 20.37
CA ARG A 121 4.94 -4.71 21.10
C ARG A 121 5.18 -3.21 21.25
N HIS A 122 4.81 -2.44 20.21
CA HIS A 122 5.04 -1.00 20.16
C HIS A 122 3.80 -0.16 20.46
N PHE A 123 2.74 -0.81 20.94
CA PHE A 123 1.51 -0.14 21.31
C PHE A 123 1.68 0.57 22.67
N ASP A 124 1.47 1.88 22.67
CA ASP A 124 1.40 2.69 23.88
C ASP A 124 -0.07 2.92 24.26
N GLY A 125 -0.50 2.18 25.26
CA GLY A 125 -1.85 2.31 25.83
C GLY A 125 -1.94 3.29 27.00
N SER A 126 -0.82 3.85 27.46
CA SER A 126 -0.77 4.73 28.66
C SER A 126 -1.17 6.16 28.33
N SER A 127 -0.99 6.60 27.08
CA SER A 127 -1.37 7.94 26.66
C SER A 127 -2.86 8.04 26.35
N SER A 128 -3.45 9.22 26.50
CA SER A 128 -4.82 9.55 26.08
C SER A 128 -5.03 9.25 24.57
N TRP A 129 -3.96 9.26 23.79
CA TRP A 129 -3.91 8.85 22.40
C TRP A 129 -3.26 7.46 22.29
N LYS A 130 -4.07 6.44 22.40
CA LYS A 130 -3.65 5.04 22.15
C LYS A 130 -3.02 4.93 20.76
N LYS A 131 -1.71 4.76 20.68
CA LYS A 131 -0.95 4.86 19.44
C LYS A 131 0.20 3.84 19.39
N VAL A 132 0.65 3.54 18.19
CA VAL A 132 1.91 2.86 17.94
C VAL A 132 2.96 3.89 17.56
N CYS A 133 4.07 3.92 18.28
CA CYS A 133 5.18 4.82 18.02
C CYS A 133 6.26 4.09 17.23
N LEU A 134 6.68 4.69 16.11
CA LEU A 134 7.72 4.14 15.22
C LEU A 134 9.04 4.90 15.32
N HIS A 135 9.10 5.91 16.16
CA HIS A 135 10.27 6.76 16.32
C HIS A 135 11.50 5.91 16.72
N GLN A 136 12.64 6.15 16.10
CA GLN A 136 13.92 5.46 16.35
C GLN A 136 13.95 3.95 16.00
N LEU A 137 12.92 3.40 15.36
CA LEU A 137 12.91 2.01 14.94
C LEU A 137 13.50 1.84 13.54
N ARG A 138 14.24 0.73 13.35
CA ARG A 138 14.69 0.32 12.02
C ARG A 138 13.55 -0.34 11.27
N LEU A 139 12.98 0.37 10.29
CA LEU A 139 11.76 -0.05 9.59
C LEU A 139 12.01 -0.64 8.19
N ASP A 140 13.26 -0.67 7.72
CA ASP A 140 13.61 -1.07 6.35
C ASP A 140 13.06 -2.44 5.94
N ARG A 141 13.03 -3.39 6.88
CA ARG A 141 12.51 -4.74 6.64
C ARG A 141 10.98 -4.81 6.51
N TYR A 142 10.29 -3.74 6.83
CA TYR A 142 8.82 -3.64 6.75
C TYR A 142 8.37 -2.74 5.61
N ARG A 143 9.31 -2.10 4.92
CA ARG A 143 9.05 -1.07 3.95
C ARG A 143 8.80 -1.67 2.56
N ASP A 144 7.81 -1.10 1.86
CA ASP A 144 7.48 -1.35 0.47
C ASP A 144 7.43 -2.85 0.13
N ASP A 145 8.13 -3.29 -0.89
CA ASP A 145 8.13 -4.68 -1.35
C ASP A 145 8.54 -5.69 -0.27
N ARG A 146 9.53 -5.36 0.56
CA ARG A 146 9.97 -6.24 1.66
C ARG A 146 8.87 -6.46 2.69
N GLY A 147 8.03 -5.45 2.89
CA GLY A 147 6.87 -5.55 3.77
C GLY A 147 5.79 -6.45 3.17
N ILE A 148 5.44 -6.24 1.91
CA ILE A 148 4.39 -7.00 1.20
C ILE A 148 4.79 -8.47 1.01
N GLU A 149 6.05 -8.74 0.75
CA GLU A 149 6.60 -10.11 0.65
C GLU A 149 6.26 -10.99 1.87
N ARG A 150 6.15 -10.39 3.06
CA ARG A 150 5.76 -11.12 4.27
C ARG A 150 4.34 -11.66 4.19
N ILE A 151 3.43 -10.90 3.58
CA ILE A 151 2.05 -11.34 3.35
C ILE A 151 2.05 -12.49 2.33
N ALA A 152 2.78 -12.33 1.22
CA ALA A 152 2.90 -13.36 0.19
C ALA A 152 3.46 -14.68 0.77
N ARG A 153 4.57 -14.62 1.51
CA ARG A 153 5.15 -15.80 2.17
C ARG A 153 4.17 -16.47 3.15
N ARG A 154 3.42 -15.69 3.90
CA ARG A 154 2.44 -16.22 4.86
C ARG A 154 1.30 -16.94 4.15
N LEU A 155 0.93 -16.49 2.96
CA LEU A 155 -0.05 -17.15 2.08
C LEU A 155 0.55 -18.24 1.20
N LYS A 156 1.87 -18.50 1.28
CA LYS A 156 2.60 -19.45 0.41
C LYS A 156 2.52 -19.09 -1.08
N ILE A 157 2.46 -17.80 -1.40
CA ILE A 157 2.49 -17.28 -2.76
C ILE A 157 3.96 -17.05 -3.13
N GLU A 158 4.36 -17.54 -4.29
CA GLU A 158 5.67 -17.21 -4.86
C GLU A 158 5.74 -15.71 -5.16
N TYR A 159 6.75 -15.08 -4.60
CA TYR A 159 6.96 -13.65 -4.78
C TYR A 159 7.99 -13.44 -5.89
N PRO A 160 7.63 -12.74 -6.99
CA PRO A 160 8.56 -12.54 -8.08
C PRO A 160 9.79 -11.77 -7.60
N THR A 161 10.96 -12.30 -7.91
CA THR A 161 12.23 -11.61 -7.66
C THR A 161 12.45 -10.52 -8.72
N PRO A 162 13.23 -9.46 -8.41
CA PRO A 162 13.55 -8.43 -9.40
C PRO A 162 14.11 -8.97 -10.73
N ALA A 163 14.87 -10.06 -10.68
CA ALA A 163 15.42 -10.70 -11.88
C ALA A 163 14.34 -11.32 -12.77
N SER A 164 13.27 -11.89 -12.21
CA SER A 164 12.16 -12.45 -12.98
C SER A 164 11.27 -11.38 -13.63
N CYS A 165 11.24 -10.18 -13.06
CA CYS A 165 10.48 -9.06 -13.63
C CYS A 165 11.14 -8.46 -14.88
N VAL A 166 12.47 -8.55 -15.01
CA VAL A 166 13.23 -7.92 -16.11
C VAL A 166 13.04 -8.69 -17.42
N VAL A 167 12.89 -10.00 -17.37
CA VAL A 167 12.75 -10.85 -18.57
C VAL A 167 11.39 -10.62 -19.26
N GLY A 168 10.30 -10.53 -18.50
CA GLY A 168 8.96 -10.32 -19.06
C GLY A 168 8.71 -8.94 -19.67
N TYR A 169 9.44 -7.91 -19.23
CA TYR A 169 9.26 -6.56 -19.76
C TYR A 169 9.86 -6.37 -21.15
N ARG A 170 10.97 -7.03 -21.44
CA ARG A 170 11.60 -6.99 -22.78
C ARG A 170 10.74 -7.69 -23.84
N ASP A 171 10.08 -8.78 -23.49
CA ASP A 171 9.21 -9.51 -24.43
C ASP A 171 7.92 -8.73 -24.74
N PHE A 172 7.44 -7.91 -23.82
CA PHE A 172 6.24 -7.08 -24.01
C PHE A 172 6.47 -5.89 -24.96
N GLU A 173 7.63 -5.25 -24.91
CA GLU A 173 7.96 -4.13 -25.80
C GLU A 173 8.15 -4.61 -27.26
N LEU A 174 8.65 -5.82 -27.49
CA LEU A 174 8.86 -6.35 -28.82
C LEU A 174 7.56 -6.75 -29.54
N GLN A 175 6.49 -7.04 -28.81
CA GLN A 175 5.20 -7.42 -29.39
C GLN A 175 4.31 -6.23 -29.81
N HIS A 176 4.62 -5.04 -29.36
CA HIS A 176 3.82 -3.82 -29.62
C HIS A 176 4.49 -2.78 -30.52
N THR A 177 5.61 -3.10 -31.18
CA THR A 177 6.10 -2.26 -32.25
C THR A 177 5.17 -2.42 -33.46
N ALA A 178 4.28 -1.47 -33.63
CA ALA A 178 3.41 -1.38 -34.82
C ALA A 178 4.25 -1.47 -36.10
N PRO A 179 3.83 -2.21 -37.11
CA PRO A 179 4.53 -2.26 -38.38
C PRO A 179 4.63 -0.83 -38.95
N SER A 180 5.85 -0.42 -39.27
CA SER A 180 6.13 0.92 -39.81
C SER A 180 5.24 1.19 -41.01
N ALA A 181 4.40 2.20 -40.90
CA ALA A 181 3.58 2.67 -42.01
C ALA A 181 4.50 3.06 -43.17
N LYS A 182 4.37 2.40 -44.32
CA LYS A 182 5.08 2.77 -45.54
C LYS A 182 4.76 4.22 -45.89
N PRO A 183 5.75 5.03 -46.29
CA PRO A 183 5.52 6.44 -46.64
C PRO A 183 4.54 6.53 -47.84
N VAL A 184 3.44 7.21 -47.63
CA VAL A 184 2.49 7.54 -48.71
C VAL A 184 3.17 8.51 -49.69
N ARG A 185 3.41 8.06 -50.92
CA ARG A 185 3.89 8.91 -52.00
C ARG A 185 2.80 9.92 -52.40
N ILE A 186 2.93 11.14 -52.01
CA ILE A 186 2.10 12.25 -52.47
C ILE A 186 2.47 12.53 -53.94
N ARG A 187 1.54 12.20 -54.86
CA ARG A 187 1.68 12.66 -56.28
C ARG A 187 1.41 14.16 -56.33
N LYS A 188 2.38 14.91 -56.87
CA LYS A 188 2.17 16.33 -57.22
C LYS A 188 1.14 16.45 -58.35
N PRO A 189 0.21 17.39 -58.26
CA PRO A 189 -0.70 17.69 -59.37
C PRO A 189 0.09 18.39 -60.51
N ARG A 190 -0.36 18.09 -61.77
CA ARG A 190 0.12 18.77 -62.99
C ARG A 190 -0.46 20.17 -63.10
#